data_b46851016495988badb63c86c0f9eefe
#
_entry.id   b46851016495988badb63c86c0f9eefe
#
_cell.length_a   1.000
_cell.length_b   1.000
_cell.length_c   1.000
_cell.angle_alpha   90.00
_cell.angle_beta   90.00
_cell.angle_gamma   90.00
#
_symmetry.space_group_name_H-M   'P 1'
#
loop_
_entity.id
_entity.type
_entity.pdbx_description
1 polymer ?
#
loop_
_entity_poly.entity_id
_entity_poly.type
_entity_poly.pdbx_seq_one_letter_code
_entity_poly.pdbx_strand_id
1 'polypeptide(L)'
;QGVSSAASDVYKRQRLGLVPRARIVGMATAGVAPRVMGIGPAPATLKVLALTGLSLAQMDVIELNEAFAAQGLAVLRQLGIDDDDPRVNPNGGAIALGHPLGASGARLATTAINQLHRTGGRYALCTMCIGVGQGIAVILERV
;
A
#
# COMPACT_ATOMS: atom_id res chain seq x y z
N GLN A 1 -6.86 -10.31 20.94
CA GLN A 1 -7.78 -9.19 20.65
C GLN A 1 -7.41 -8.64 19.29
N GLY A 2 -8.25 -8.94 18.30
CA GLY A 2 -8.15 -8.27 17.02
C GLY A 2 -8.39 -6.77 17.24
N VAL A 3 -7.35 -5.97 17.15
CA VAL A 3 -7.50 -4.52 17.10
C VAL A 3 -8.26 -4.21 15.81
N SER A 4 -9.54 -3.97 15.94
CA SER A 4 -10.34 -3.46 14.83
C SER A 4 -9.89 -2.03 14.56
N SER A 5 -8.92 -1.86 13.70
CA SER A 5 -8.74 -0.61 12.99
C SER A 5 -9.72 -0.57 11.82
N ALA A 6 -10.96 -0.90 12.10
CA ALA A 6 -12.00 -0.79 11.11
C ALA A 6 -12.12 0.69 10.75
N ALA A 7 -11.97 1.01 9.49
CA ALA A 7 -12.32 2.32 8.96
C ALA A 7 -13.84 2.61 9.13
N SER A 8 -14.56 1.72 9.77
CA SER A 8 -15.94 1.91 10.20
C SER A 8 -16.17 1.21 11.54
N ASP A 9 -16.95 1.86 12.40
CA ASP A 9 -17.53 1.26 13.59
C ASP A 9 -18.30 -0.02 13.21
N VAL A 10 -17.96 -1.13 13.86
CA VAL A 10 -18.59 -2.45 13.62
C VAL A 10 -20.11 -2.38 13.76
N TYR A 11 -20.61 -1.68 14.77
CA TYR A 11 -22.04 -1.50 15.02
C TYR A 11 -22.71 -0.69 13.92
N LYS A 12 -22.06 0.39 13.45
CA LYS A 12 -22.57 1.21 12.36
C LYS A 12 -22.64 0.43 11.06
N ARG A 13 -21.60 -0.37 10.76
CA ARG A 13 -21.57 -1.26 9.61
C ARG A 13 -22.74 -2.24 9.63
N GLN A 14 -22.94 -2.93 10.76
CA GLN A 14 -24.05 -3.88 10.94
C GLN A 14 -25.40 -3.22 10.78
N ARG A 15 -25.62 -2.07 11.45
CA ARG A 15 -26.86 -1.29 11.35
C ARG A 15 -27.21 -0.85 9.93
N LEU A 16 -26.18 -0.53 9.11
CA LEU A 16 -26.37 -0.07 7.73
C LEU A 16 -26.30 -1.21 6.71
N GLY A 17 -26.12 -2.48 7.15
CA GLY A 17 -26.01 -3.63 6.24
C GLY A 17 -24.80 -3.57 5.29
N LEU A 18 -23.74 -2.83 5.66
CA LEU A 18 -22.57 -2.67 4.79
C LEU A 18 -21.73 -3.94 4.76
N VAL A 19 -21.37 -4.38 3.57
CA VAL A 19 -20.47 -5.51 3.35
C VAL A 19 -19.02 -5.00 3.27
N PRO A 20 -18.09 -5.51 4.11
CA PRO A 20 -16.67 -5.17 3.98
C PRO A 20 -16.15 -5.60 2.62
N ARG A 21 -15.29 -4.79 2.01
CA ARG A 21 -14.67 -5.10 0.73
C ARG A 21 -13.23 -5.56 0.85
N ALA A 22 -12.58 -5.17 1.95
CA ALA A 22 -11.21 -5.56 2.23
C ALA A 22 -10.94 -5.61 3.74
N ARG A 23 -9.94 -6.37 4.11
CA ARG A 23 -9.36 -6.45 5.45
C ARG A 23 -7.95 -5.87 5.44
N ILE A 24 -7.59 -5.11 6.47
CA ILE A 24 -6.20 -4.74 6.71
C ILE A 24 -5.51 -5.94 7.37
N VAL A 25 -4.54 -6.54 6.66
CA VAL A 25 -3.77 -7.69 7.15
C VAL A 25 -2.68 -7.24 8.11
N GLY A 26 -2.01 -6.15 7.78
CA GLY A 26 -0.98 -5.56 8.60
C GLY A 26 -0.50 -4.22 8.06
N MET A 27 0.19 -3.47 8.90
CA MET A 27 0.83 -2.22 8.53
C MET A 27 2.17 -2.07 9.27
N ALA A 28 3.09 -1.35 8.67
CA ALA A 28 4.38 -1.04 9.28
C ALA A 28 4.89 0.31 8.81
N THR A 29 5.67 0.95 9.67
CA THR A 29 6.45 2.13 9.34
C THR A 29 7.94 1.83 9.50
N ALA A 30 8.77 2.55 8.77
CA ALA A 30 10.22 2.48 8.89
C ALA A 30 10.82 3.89 8.78
N GLY A 31 11.94 4.11 9.45
CA GLY A 31 12.74 5.32 9.34
C GLY A 31 13.94 5.11 8.43
N VAL A 32 14.29 6.14 7.68
CA VAL A 32 15.52 6.22 6.87
C VAL A 32 16.17 7.59 7.05
N ALA A 33 17.41 7.74 6.64
CA ALA A 33 18.06 9.05 6.69
C ALA A 33 17.25 10.09 5.88
N PRO A 34 16.98 11.30 6.41
CA PRO A 34 16.14 12.31 5.73
C PRO A 34 16.57 12.62 4.30
N ARG A 35 17.85 12.62 4.00
CA ARG A 35 18.41 12.86 2.66
C ARG A 35 18.01 11.83 1.60
N VAL A 36 17.55 10.66 2.03
CA VAL A 36 17.10 9.56 1.17
C VAL A 36 15.66 9.14 1.53
N MET A 37 14.85 10.07 1.98
CA MET A 37 13.49 9.80 2.46
C MET A 37 12.63 9.01 1.47
N GLY A 38 12.87 9.20 0.17
CA GLY A 38 12.11 8.55 -0.89
C GLY A 38 12.18 7.02 -0.90
N ILE A 39 13.23 6.42 -0.30
CA ILE A 39 13.35 4.96 -0.22
C ILE A 39 12.67 4.35 1.02
N GLY A 40 12.06 5.16 1.89
CA GLY A 40 11.31 4.69 3.07
C GLY A 40 10.30 3.58 2.81
N PRO A 41 9.59 3.55 1.66
CA PRO A 41 8.70 2.45 1.29
C PRO A 41 9.35 1.06 1.31
N ALA A 42 10.62 0.93 0.88
CA ALA A 42 11.28 -0.36 0.80
C ALA A 42 11.44 -1.03 2.18
N PRO A 43 12.07 -0.43 3.20
CA PRO A 43 12.16 -1.05 4.53
C PRO A 43 10.79 -1.17 5.22
N ALA A 44 9.83 -0.27 4.98
CA ALA A 44 8.49 -0.41 5.50
C ALA A 44 7.77 -1.64 4.92
N THR A 45 7.92 -1.88 3.62
CA THR A 45 7.38 -3.06 2.93
C THR A 45 8.01 -4.35 3.47
N LEU A 46 9.33 -4.44 3.55
CA LEU A 46 10.00 -5.62 4.11
C LEU A 46 9.52 -5.91 5.54
N LYS A 47 9.33 -4.87 6.34
CA LYS A 47 8.85 -5.00 7.71
C LYS A 47 7.41 -5.52 7.78
N VAL A 48 6.48 -5.01 6.97
CA VAL A 48 5.09 -5.50 6.98
C VAL A 48 4.99 -6.92 6.44
N LEU A 49 5.77 -7.28 5.43
CA LEU A 49 5.84 -8.66 4.92
C LEU A 49 6.32 -9.62 6.02
N ALA A 50 7.39 -9.26 6.75
CA ALA A 50 7.88 -10.07 7.86
C ALA A 50 6.83 -10.22 8.99
N LEU A 51 6.11 -9.13 9.34
CA LEU A 51 5.06 -9.14 10.36
C LEU A 51 3.86 -10.01 9.99
N THR A 52 3.53 -10.09 8.71
CA THR A 52 2.35 -10.83 8.23
C THR A 52 2.67 -12.25 7.76
N GLY A 53 3.94 -12.60 7.61
CA GLY A 53 4.37 -13.88 7.03
C GLY A 53 4.09 -13.99 5.53
N LEU A 54 3.81 -12.87 4.86
CA LEU A 54 3.55 -12.83 3.42
C LEU A 54 4.82 -12.46 2.65
N SER A 55 4.80 -12.73 1.35
CA SER A 55 5.88 -12.39 0.41
C SER A 55 5.38 -11.45 -0.70
N LEU A 56 6.30 -10.75 -1.38
CA LEU A 56 5.98 -9.93 -2.54
C LEU A 56 5.37 -10.75 -3.70
N ALA A 57 5.73 -12.02 -3.82
CA ALA A 57 5.17 -12.90 -4.83
C ALA A 57 3.66 -13.19 -4.65
N GLN A 58 3.14 -12.98 -3.43
CA GLN A 58 1.72 -13.17 -3.13
C GLN A 58 0.89 -11.90 -3.35
N MET A 59 1.53 -10.79 -3.68
CA MET A 59 0.82 -9.53 -3.96
C MET A 59 0.30 -9.53 -5.39
N ASP A 60 -0.99 -9.37 -5.56
CA ASP A 60 -1.65 -9.24 -6.87
C ASP A 60 -1.65 -7.80 -7.37
N VAL A 61 -1.56 -6.84 -6.46
CA VAL A 61 -1.53 -5.40 -6.74
C VAL A 61 -0.50 -4.74 -5.84
N ILE A 62 0.28 -3.82 -6.40
CA ILE A 62 1.24 -3.00 -5.67
C ILE A 62 0.97 -1.53 -6.01
N GLU A 63 0.43 -0.79 -5.08
CA GLU A 63 0.24 0.66 -5.17
C GLU A 63 1.40 1.36 -4.47
N LEU A 64 2.38 1.78 -5.24
CA LEU A 64 3.53 2.56 -4.78
C LEU A 64 3.30 4.04 -5.10
N ASN A 65 3.27 4.90 -4.10
CA ASN A 65 3.18 6.33 -4.36
C ASN A 65 4.43 6.87 -5.05
N GLU A 66 4.26 7.43 -6.23
CA GLU A 66 5.31 8.02 -7.07
C GLU A 66 5.52 9.48 -6.68
N ALA A 67 6.21 9.74 -5.56
CA ALA A 67 6.57 11.11 -5.21
C ALA A 67 7.53 11.72 -6.26
N PHE A 68 8.40 10.88 -6.81
CA PHE A 68 9.31 11.17 -7.93
C PHE A 68 9.54 9.89 -8.74
N ALA A 69 9.70 9.99 -10.06
CA ALA A 69 9.97 8.82 -10.91
C ALA A 69 11.23 8.04 -10.46
N ALA A 70 12.34 8.75 -10.22
CA ALA A 70 13.58 8.14 -9.75
C ALA A 70 13.42 7.44 -8.39
N GLN A 71 12.59 7.99 -7.50
CA GLN A 71 12.27 7.42 -6.20
C GLN A 71 11.49 6.11 -6.35
N GLY A 72 10.47 6.10 -7.21
CA GLY A 72 9.68 4.90 -7.49
C GLY A 72 10.57 3.75 -7.97
N LEU A 73 11.39 4.00 -8.99
CA LEU A 73 12.35 3.01 -9.52
C LEU A 73 13.34 2.52 -8.45
N ALA A 74 13.86 3.43 -7.62
CA ALA A 74 14.79 3.05 -6.56
C ALA A 74 14.14 2.10 -5.53
N VAL A 75 12.87 2.33 -5.19
CA VAL A 75 12.11 1.45 -4.28
C VAL A 75 11.87 0.08 -4.91
N LEU A 76 11.43 0.02 -6.17
CA LEU A 76 11.19 -1.25 -6.88
C LEU A 76 12.46 -2.09 -6.93
N ARG A 77 13.58 -1.50 -7.33
CA ARG A 77 14.88 -2.18 -7.41
C ARG A 77 15.38 -2.67 -6.03
N GLN A 78 15.15 -1.92 -4.95
CA GLN A 78 15.48 -2.38 -3.59
C GLN A 78 14.60 -3.54 -3.13
N LEU A 79 13.38 -3.65 -3.63
CA LEU A 79 12.47 -4.74 -3.33
C LEU A 79 12.64 -5.95 -4.27
N GLY A 80 13.50 -5.85 -5.29
CA GLY A 80 13.67 -6.89 -6.30
C GLY A 80 12.46 -7.04 -7.23
N ILE A 81 11.75 -5.93 -7.46
CA ILE A 81 10.61 -5.85 -8.38
C ILE A 81 11.11 -5.24 -9.68
N ASP A 82 10.73 -5.80 -10.82
CA ASP A 82 11.08 -5.27 -12.13
C ASP A 82 10.45 -3.89 -12.35
N ASP A 83 11.15 -3.01 -13.07
CA ASP A 83 10.70 -1.62 -13.31
C ASP A 83 9.37 -1.55 -14.07
N ASP A 84 9.03 -2.58 -14.85
CA ASP A 84 7.83 -2.72 -15.66
C ASP A 84 6.86 -3.80 -15.14
N ASP A 85 6.98 -4.21 -13.88
CA ASP A 85 6.08 -5.20 -13.27
C ASP A 85 4.61 -4.76 -13.39
N PRO A 86 3.75 -5.51 -14.09
CA PRO A 86 2.37 -5.10 -14.36
C PRO A 86 1.48 -4.99 -13.11
N ARG A 87 1.95 -5.48 -11.97
CA ARG A 87 1.23 -5.36 -10.69
C ARG A 87 1.40 -3.98 -10.07
N VAL A 88 2.42 -3.21 -10.51
CA VAL A 88 2.75 -1.89 -9.93
C VAL A 88 1.90 -0.81 -10.58
N ASN A 89 1.12 -0.10 -9.77
CA ASN A 89 0.28 1.02 -10.21
C ASN A 89 -0.50 0.74 -11.51
N PRO A 90 -1.24 -0.37 -11.62
CA PRO A 90 -1.85 -0.80 -12.88
C PRO A 90 -2.89 0.18 -13.43
N ASN A 91 -3.33 1.14 -12.64
CA ASN A 91 -4.28 2.19 -13.04
C ASN A 91 -3.64 3.59 -13.11
N GLY A 92 -2.32 3.66 -13.12
CA GLY A 92 -1.55 4.89 -13.01
C GLY A 92 -1.25 5.29 -11.57
N GLY A 93 -0.07 5.84 -11.34
CA GLY A 93 0.38 6.35 -10.05
C GLY A 93 0.25 7.86 -9.91
N ALA A 94 0.96 8.44 -8.94
CA ALA A 94 0.89 9.86 -8.62
C ALA A 94 1.41 10.76 -9.76
N ILE A 95 2.30 10.28 -10.61
CA ILE A 95 2.78 11.03 -11.77
C ILE A 95 1.64 11.31 -12.76
N ALA A 96 0.76 10.32 -12.97
CA ALA A 96 -0.39 10.45 -13.86
C ALA A 96 -1.58 11.14 -13.19
N LEU A 97 -1.84 10.86 -11.90
CA LEU A 97 -3.08 11.22 -11.19
C LEU A 97 -2.92 12.42 -10.24
N GLY A 98 -1.69 12.78 -9.89
CA GLY A 98 -1.39 13.79 -8.88
C GLY A 98 -1.15 13.20 -7.48
N HIS A 99 -0.54 14.03 -6.62
CA HIS A 99 -0.19 13.66 -5.25
C HIS A 99 -0.73 14.68 -4.22
N PRO A 100 -2.04 14.73 -3.99
CA PRO A 100 -2.60 15.53 -2.91
C PRO A 100 -2.29 14.86 -1.57
N LEU A 101 -1.36 15.43 -0.79
CA LEU A 101 -0.73 14.80 0.38
C LEU A 101 -1.74 14.18 1.36
N GLY A 102 -2.81 14.90 1.69
CA GLY A 102 -3.84 14.42 2.62
C GLY A 102 -4.75 13.33 2.06
N ALA A 103 -4.76 13.10 0.74
CA ALA A 103 -5.65 12.13 0.08
C ALA A 103 -4.90 10.91 -0.46
N SER A 104 -3.59 10.99 -0.68
CA SER A 104 -2.84 9.95 -1.39
C SER A 104 -2.94 8.57 -0.73
N GLY A 105 -2.82 8.46 0.57
CA GLY A 105 -2.96 7.18 1.27
C GLY A 105 -4.33 6.54 1.07
N ALA A 106 -5.41 7.32 1.16
CA ALA A 106 -6.77 6.85 0.90
C ALA A 106 -6.96 6.47 -0.57
N ARG A 107 -6.37 7.25 -1.50
CA ARG A 107 -6.40 6.95 -2.95
C ARG A 107 -5.74 5.61 -3.24
N LEU A 108 -4.51 5.36 -2.74
CA LEU A 108 -3.79 4.10 -2.92
C LEU A 108 -4.64 2.91 -2.46
N ALA A 109 -5.17 2.97 -1.23
CA ALA A 109 -6.00 1.91 -0.67
C ALA A 109 -7.28 1.68 -1.49
N THR A 110 -7.97 2.75 -1.89
CA THR A 110 -9.20 2.66 -2.69
C THR A 110 -8.92 2.05 -4.07
N THR A 111 -7.86 2.50 -4.74
CA THR A 111 -7.45 1.96 -6.05
C THR A 111 -7.10 0.47 -5.93
N ALA A 112 -6.30 0.10 -4.94
CA ALA A 112 -5.90 -1.28 -4.70
C ALA A 112 -7.10 -2.19 -4.45
N ILE A 113 -8.04 -1.80 -3.57
CA ILE A 113 -9.23 -2.58 -3.27
C ILE A 113 -10.10 -2.75 -4.54
N ASN A 114 -10.33 -1.69 -5.29
CA ASN A 114 -11.10 -1.76 -6.54
C ASN A 114 -10.43 -2.67 -7.57
N GLN A 115 -9.10 -2.60 -7.70
CA GLN A 115 -8.34 -3.46 -8.60
C GLN A 115 -8.44 -4.93 -8.20
N LEU A 116 -8.28 -5.27 -6.90
CA LEU A 116 -8.45 -6.63 -6.41
C LEU A 116 -9.84 -7.20 -6.75
N HIS A 117 -10.90 -6.40 -6.58
CA HIS A 117 -12.25 -6.84 -6.94
C HIS A 117 -12.44 -7.02 -8.44
N ARG A 118 -11.81 -6.17 -9.25
CA ARG A 118 -11.90 -6.24 -10.71
C ARG A 118 -11.19 -7.45 -11.29
N THR A 119 -10.05 -7.82 -10.72
CA THR A 119 -9.19 -8.91 -11.24
C THR A 119 -9.40 -10.25 -10.53
N GLY A 120 -10.14 -10.27 -9.40
CA GLY A 120 -10.25 -11.45 -8.55
C GLY A 120 -9.03 -11.70 -7.68
N GLY A 121 -8.05 -10.77 -7.65
CA GLY A 121 -6.85 -10.86 -6.83
C GLY A 121 -7.18 -10.88 -5.33
N ARG A 122 -6.24 -11.34 -4.52
CA ARG A 122 -6.43 -11.50 -3.08
C ARG A 122 -5.72 -10.43 -2.26
N TYR A 123 -4.44 -10.20 -2.50
CA TYR A 123 -3.62 -9.30 -1.69
C TYR A 123 -3.13 -8.09 -2.46
N ALA A 124 -3.14 -6.95 -1.79
CA ALA A 124 -2.53 -5.73 -2.28
C ALA A 124 -1.58 -5.13 -1.25
N LEU A 125 -0.46 -4.62 -1.73
CA LEU A 125 0.49 -3.80 -0.99
C LEU A 125 0.26 -2.33 -1.37
N CYS A 126 0.03 -1.47 -0.39
CA CYS A 126 0.03 -0.01 -0.57
C CYS A 126 1.20 0.57 0.21
N THR A 127 2.07 1.35 -0.43
CA THR A 127 3.24 1.92 0.24
C THR A 127 3.56 3.32 -0.27
N MET A 128 4.08 4.16 0.63
CA MET A 128 4.48 5.53 0.31
C MET A 128 5.59 6.02 1.23
N CYS A 129 6.41 6.94 0.72
CA CYS A 129 7.34 7.70 1.55
C CYS A 129 6.60 8.80 2.31
N ILE A 130 7.15 9.19 3.45
CA ILE A 130 6.67 10.27 4.29
C ILE A 130 7.82 11.21 4.56
N GLY A 131 7.55 12.50 4.66
CA GLY A 131 8.55 13.52 4.93
C GLY A 131 9.44 13.20 6.14
N VAL A 132 10.60 13.85 6.21
CA VAL A 132 11.65 13.69 7.24
C VAL A 132 12.27 12.29 7.35
N GLY A 133 12.15 11.47 6.31
CA GLY A 133 12.82 10.15 6.27
C GLY A 133 12.00 9.02 6.86
N GLN A 134 10.75 8.90 6.46
CA GLN A 134 9.88 7.80 6.88
C GLN A 134 9.26 7.12 5.67
N GLY A 135 8.82 5.87 5.86
CA GLY A 135 7.97 5.14 4.94
C GLY A 135 6.87 4.40 5.69
N ILE A 136 5.77 4.16 5.01
CA ILE A 136 4.66 3.34 5.50
C ILE A 136 4.28 2.31 4.45
N ALA A 137 3.89 1.12 4.89
CA ALA A 137 3.34 0.07 4.05
C ALA A 137 2.16 -0.60 4.74
N VAL A 138 1.14 -0.93 3.96
CA VAL A 138 -0.10 -1.59 4.40
C VAL A 138 -0.38 -2.74 3.46
N ILE A 139 -0.74 -3.91 3.99
CA ILE A 139 -1.25 -5.04 3.20
C ILE A 139 -2.74 -5.15 3.41
N LEU A 140 -3.46 -5.18 2.29
CA LEU A 140 -4.91 -5.33 2.20
C LEU A 140 -5.25 -6.70 1.61
N GLU A 141 -6.29 -7.33 2.12
CA GLU A 141 -6.85 -8.58 1.58
C GLU A 141 -8.30 -8.34 1.15
N ARG A 142 -8.64 -8.73 -0.07
CA ARG A 142 -10.03 -8.72 -0.55
C ARG A 142 -10.86 -9.74 0.25
N VAL A 143 -12.04 -9.38 0.67
CA VAL A 143 -13.02 -10.25 1.36
C VAL A 143 -14.31 -10.33 0.54
#